data_903a8a72defaadca55a55e575c79f748
#
_entry.id   903a8a72defaadca55a55e575c79f748
#
_cell.length_a   1.000
_cell.length_b   1.000
_cell.length_c   1.000
_cell.angle_alpha   90.00
_cell.angle_beta   90.00
_cell.angle_gamma   90.00
#
_symmetry.space_group_name_H-M   'P 1'
#
loop_
_entity.id
_entity.type
_entity.pdbx_description
1 polymer ?
#
loop_
_entity_poly.entity_id
_entity_poly.type
_entity_poly.pdbx_seq_one_letter_code
_entity_poly.pdbx_strand_id
1 'polypeptide(L)'
;MYYQACEMEKIANLSGALQQYYYCLILMDSVPYSDIDFKGDNLRIQVPSAIRRILNNIEFVYEGDKKPQEDQRFVNFGVYYNNLPVSKLDFYYIEKNEEYKTVAKDGRAICQLTGASVNYTNLEIKIQYSFSSERSQYTIVDQLWRAVNRKRFPENQKKIDLKKERKKEKIKSNNPNEYKISDYTFFVENPDSCEIQENLLQTTANLLDALSSKKFSNIEKNKSFEEKLNSILKYNHPQLIDTYYPVIINKTYEGWELRRIPIYCNYPSLNKQTTEYAIFDFDEEGILIDINFSVFDQLYKTYVFENSNKEDKQHKQIIIKFIEKYRTAFLNRDIETIETIFADEAVIIVGKIKKAEKQMKDYQYQKINNDQPDINYIKMTKGQYLNRQKRIFSNQQDIHLGFNTFKIIRKSRECNIYGISMRQQYKSTGYADEGHLFLLIDFEEDEPMIYVRSWQPQEWRDDQLIELGNFRVLGK
;
A
#
# COMPACT_ATOMS: atom_id res chain seq x y z
N MET A 1 -11.85 -2.22 15.62
CA MET A 1 -10.46 -1.98 16.10
C MET A 1 -9.75 -0.92 15.26
N TYR A 2 -9.46 -1.12 13.99
CA TYR A 2 -8.72 -0.11 13.18
C TYR A 2 -9.36 1.28 13.21
N TYR A 3 -10.67 1.38 12.96
CA TYR A 3 -11.38 2.67 13.03
C TYR A 3 -11.38 3.27 14.45
N GLN A 4 -11.43 2.44 15.50
CA GLN A 4 -11.30 2.91 16.87
C GLN A 4 -9.90 3.48 17.13
N ALA A 5 -8.86 2.83 16.60
CA ALA A 5 -7.50 3.34 16.68
C ALA A 5 -7.37 4.71 15.99
N CYS A 6 -7.94 4.86 14.79
CA CYS A 6 -7.96 6.14 14.07
C CYS A 6 -8.67 7.26 14.87
N GLU A 7 -9.80 6.96 15.52
CA GLU A 7 -10.50 7.96 16.36
C GLU A 7 -9.68 8.34 17.60
N MET A 8 -9.02 7.35 18.23
CA MET A 8 -8.12 7.62 19.36
C MET A 8 -6.90 8.46 18.94
N GLU A 9 -6.34 8.20 17.75
CA GLU A 9 -5.24 8.98 17.19
C GLU A 9 -5.63 10.43 16.94
N LYS A 10 -6.83 10.69 16.41
CA LYS A 10 -7.35 12.05 16.16
C LYS A 10 -7.42 12.91 17.42
N ILE A 11 -7.75 12.31 18.56
CA ILE A 11 -7.78 13.00 19.87
C ILE A 11 -6.45 12.89 20.63
N ALA A 12 -5.38 12.49 19.95
CA ALA A 12 -4.05 12.29 20.51
C ALA A 12 -3.99 11.34 21.75
N ASN A 13 -4.93 10.39 21.85
CA ASN A 13 -4.82 9.26 22.79
C ASN A 13 -3.92 8.18 22.17
N LEU A 14 -2.62 8.40 22.20
CA LEU A 14 -1.65 7.57 21.49
C LEU A 14 -1.51 6.18 22.12
N SER A 15 -1.66 6.05 23.45
CA SER A 15 -1.67 4.73 24.09
C SER A 15 -2.83 3.87 23.59
N GLY A 16 -4.01 4.43 23.53
CA GLY A 16 -5.19 3.71 23.04
C GLY A 16 -5.07 3.38 21.55
N ALA A 17 -4.61 4.32 20.74
CA ALA A 17 -4.41 4.12 19.31
C ALA A 17 -3.38 3.01 19.03
N LEU A 18 -2.19 3.10 19.60
CA LEU A 18 -1.13 2.10 19.44
C LEU A 18 -1.55 0.72 19.92
N GLN A 19 -2.23 0.62 21.08
CA GLN A 19 -2.73 -0.65 21.59
C GLN A 19 -3.69 -1.32 20.60
N GLN A 20 -4.61 -0.56 20.00
CA GLN A 20 -5.56 -1.09 19.03
C GLN A 20 -4.87 -1.45 17.71
N TYR A 21 -3.90 -0.65 17.25
CA TYR A 21 -3.15 -0.96 16.04
C TYR A 21 -2.30 -2.23 16.22
N TYR A 22 -1.58 -2.40 17.33
CA TYR A 22 -0.81 -3.62 17.61
C TYR A 22 -1.71 -4.84 17.74
N TYR A 23 -2.89 -4.68 18.35
CA TYR A 23 -3.85 -5.77 18.42
C TYR A 23 -4.37 -6.17 17.02
N CYS A 24 -4.59 -5.20 16.13
CA CYS A 24 -4.89 -5.48 14.72
C CYS A 24 -3.77 -6.29 14.04
N LEU A 25 -2.50 -5.97 14.27
CA LEU A 25 -1.38 -6.75 13.72
C LEU A 25 -1.40 -8.20 14.20
N ILE A 26 -1.55 -8.42 15.52
CA ILE A 26 -1.60 -9.76 16.11
C ILE A 26 -2.75 -10.59 15.51
N LEU A 27 -3.92 -9.98 15.37
CA LEU A 27 -5.08 -10.66 14.76
C LEU A 27 -4.85 -10.98 13.29
N MET A 28 -4.28 -10.05 12.54
CA MET A 28 -3.97 -10.28 11.11
C MET A 28 -2.93 -11.38 10.91
N ASP A 29 -1.95 -11.49 11.81
CA ASP A 29 -0.95 -12.56 11.75
C ASP A 29 -1.51 -13.93 12.12
N SER A 30 -2.60 -13.98 12.88
CA SER A 30 -3.28 -15.22 13.27
C SER A 30 -4.27 -15.76 12.23
N VAL A 31 -4.63 -14.95 11.22
CA VAL A 31 -5.57 -15.32 10.16
C VAL A 31 -4.80 -15.75 8.92
N PRO A 32 -5.07 -16.95 8.34
CA PRO A 32 -4.47 -17.36 7.08
C PRO A 32 -4.73 -16.33 6.00
N TYR A 33 -3.72 -16.10 5.15
CA TYR A 33 -3.80 -15.06 4.12
C TYR A 33 -4.94 -15.29 3.11
N SER A 34 -5.26 -16.56 2.85
CA SER A 34 -6.38 -16.97 2.01
C SER A 34 -7.76 -16.53 2.51
N ASP A 35 -7.87 -16.25 3.81
CA ASP A 35 -9.15 -15.94 4.47
C ASP A 35 -9.33 -14.42 4.68
N ILE A 36 -8.36 -13.62 4.23
CA ILE A 36 -8.40 -12.17 4.36
C ILE A 36 -8.99 -11.57 3.08
N ASP A 37 -10.05 -10.78 3.27
CA ASP A 37 -10.64 -9.99 2.17
C ASP A 37 -9.74 -8.79 1.79
N PHE A 38 -10.07 -8.14 0.68
CA PHE A 38 -9.35 -6.97 0.18
C PHE A 38 -9.19 -5.83 1.22
N LYS A 39 -10.13 -5.69 2.15
CA LYS A 39 -10.03 -4.70 3.24
C LYS A 39 -8.99 -5.12 4.28
N GLY A 40 -8.95 -6.41 4.61
CA GLY A 40 -7.95 -6.95 5.53
C GLY A 40 -6.52 -6.80 5.00
N ASP A 41 -6.32 -6.94 3.70
CA ASP A 41 -5.01 -6.76 3.08
C ASP A 41 -4.52 -5.31 3.13
N ASN A 42 -5.39 -4.35 2.86
CA ASN A 42 -5.07 -2.94 3.06
C ASN A 42 -4.68 -2.62 4.51
N LEU A 43 -5.30 -3.26 5.50
CA LEU A 43 -4.97 -3.07 6.91
C LEU A 43 -3.57 -3.58 7.25
N ARG A 44 -3.07 -4.63 6.59
CA ARG A 44 -1.70 -5.14 6.78
C ARG A 44 -0.63 -4.10 6.45
N ILE A 45 -0.93 -3.13 5.61
CA ILE A 45 -0.03 -2.03 5.27
C ILE A 45 -0.38 -0.77 6.08
N GLN A 46 -1.66 -0.44 6.21
CA GLN A 46 -2.11 0.77 6.89
C GLN A 46 -1.79 0.74 8.39
N VAL A 47 -1.92 -0.41 9.04
CA VAL A 47 -1.68 -0.52 10.49
C VAL A 47 -0.21 -0.30 10.85
N PRO A 48 0.78 -0.99 10.23
CA PRO A 48 2.19 -0.69 10.45
C PRO A 48 2.56 0.76 10.14
N SER A 49 2.02 1.32 9.06
CA SER A 49 2.27 2.72 8.68
C SER A 49 1.71 3.70 9.71
N ALA A 50 0.51 3.44 10.26
CA ALA A 50 -0.07 4.24 11.32
C ALA A 50 0.75 4.18 12.62
N ILE A 51 1.20 2.99 13.01
CA ILE A 51 2.09 2.81 14.18
C ILE A 51 3.35 3.64 14.00
N ARG A 52 4.06 3.49 12.88
CA ARG A 52 5.29 4.24 12.59
C ARG A 52 5.04 5.75 12.55
N ARG A 53 3.95 6.19 11.94
CA ARG A 53 3.56 7.61 11.92
C ARG A 53 3.42 8.15 13.34
N ILE A 54 2.70 7.46 14.22
CA ILE A 54 2.57 7.87 15.62
C ILE A 54 3.94 7.93 16.27
N LEU A 55 4.70 6.84 16.22
CA LEU A 55 5.99 6.74 16.89
C LEU A 55 6.98 7.82 16.42
N ASN A 56 6.96 8.19 15.13
CA ASN A 56 7.88 9.18 14.57
C ASN A 56 7.48 10.62 14.81
N ASN A 57 6.19 10.91 15.03
CA ASN A 57 5.69 12.27 15.19
C ASN A 57 5.39 12.66 16.65
N ILE A 58 5.82 11.85 17.63
CA ILE A 58 5.78 12.24 19.03
C ILE A 58 6.92 13.23 19.30
N GLU A 59 6.56 14.41 19.73
CA GLU A 59 7.50 15.49 20.05
C GLU A 59 7.60 15.68 21.55
N PHE A 60 8.83 15.81 22.07
CA PHE A 60 9.12 16.16 23.45
C PHE A 60 9.71 17.57 23.51
N VAL A 61 9.13 18.44 24.35
CA VAL A 61 9.58 19.80 24.57
C VAL A 61 9.97 19.97 26.03
N TYR A 62 11.18 20.43 26.28
CA TYR A 62 11.62 20.71 27.64
C TYR A 62 10.86 21.93 28.20
N GLU A 63 10.13 21.74 29.32
CA GLU A 63 9.34 22.77 29.99
C GLU A 63 9.95 23.22 31.33
N GLY A 64 11.08 22.66 31.72
CA GLY A 64 11.78 23.01 32.94
C GLY A 64 11.99 21.81 33.87
N ASP A 65 12.78 22.05 34.91
CA ASP A 65 13.09 21.02 35.92
C ASP A 65 12.94 21.54 37.34
N LYS A 66 12.74 20.60 38.27
CA LYS A 66 12.74 20.83 39.72
C LYS A 66 13.79 19.92 40.35
N LYS A 67 14.60 20.48 41.23
CA LYS A 67 15.58 19.75 42.02
C LYS A 67 15.10 19.67 43.48
N PRO A 68 14.41 18.60 43.91
CA PRO A 68 14.02 18.43 45.30
C PRO A 68 15.20 18.04 46.21
N GLN A 69 16.24 17.37 45.64
CA GLN A 69 17.48 16.96 46.33
C GLN A 69 18.66 17.06 45.37
N GLU A 70 19.90 17.06 45.90
CA GLU A 70 21.10 17.26 45.08
C GLU A 70 21.26 16.23 43.93
N ASP A 71 20.85 14.98 44.17
CA ASP A 71 21.01 13.87 43.22
C ASP A 71 19.75 13.54 42.43
N GLN A 72 18.62 14.21 42.68
CA GLN A 72 17.36 13.94 41.99
C GLN A 72 16.83 15.18 41.27
N ARG A 73 16.48 14.98 40.03
CA ARG A 73 15.90 16.02 39.18
C ARG A 73 14.62 15.51 38.52
N PHE A 74 13.53 16.23 38.67
CA PHE A 74 12.30 15.99 37.97
C PHE A 74 12.22 16.91 36.77
N VAL A 75 12.24 16.34 35.58
CA VAL A 75 12.15 17.10 34.30
C VAL A 75 10.73 17.03 33.80
N ASN A 76 10.18 18.19 33.46
CA ASN A 76 8.87 18.33 32.86
C ASN A 76 9.04 18.42 31.33
N PHE A 77 8.36 17.55 30.62
CA PHE A 77 8.29 17.56 29.18
C PHE A 77 6.87 17.91 28.73
N GLY A 78 6.74 18.85 27.82
CA GLY A 78 5.57 18.97 26.94
C GLY A 78 5.62 17.83 25.91
N VAL A 79 4.53 17.09 25.74
CA VAL A 79 4.44 15.97 24.80
C VAL A 79 3.34 16.26 23.78
N TYR A 80 3.71 16.30 22.52
CA TYR A 80 2.83 16.67 21.41
C TYR A 80 2.83 15.65 20.31
N TYR A 81 1.71 15.57 19.56
CA TYR A 81 1.55 14.80 18.37
C TYR A 81 0.77 15.63 17.32
N ASN A 82 1.34 15.82 16.13
CA ASN A 82 0.76 16.68 15.09
C ASN A 82 0.29 18.06 15.64
N ASN A 83 1.13 18.70 16.45
CA ASN A 83 0.84 19.97 17.13
C ASN A 83 -0.27 19.94 18.20
N LEU A 84 -0.88 18.81 18.48
CA LEU A 84 -1.85 18.65 19.55
C LEU A 84 -1.15 18.14 20.83
N PRO A 85 -1.51 18.62 22.01
CA PRO A 85 -1.05 18.03 23.27
C PRO A 85 -1.54 16.59 23.32
N VAL A 86 -0.62 15.66 23.65
CA VAL A 86 -0.95 14.24 23.77
C VAL A 86 -1.90 14.05 24.95
N SER A 87 -3.10 13.52 24.69
CA SER A 87 -4.07 13.28 25.76
C SER A 87 -3.68 12.10 26.67
N LYS A 88 -3.05 11.07 26.10
CA LYS A 88 -2.51 9.94 26.84
C LYS A 88 -1.44 9.19 26.04
N LEU A 89 -0.24 8.99 26.68
CA LEU A 89 0.82 8.10 26.20
C LEU A 89 1.54 7.46 27.39
N ASP A 90 1.42 6.14 27.52
CA ASP A 90 2.19 5.35 28.48
C ASP A 90 3.53 4.95 27.84
N PHE A 91 4.64 5.26 28.49
CA PHE A 91 5.96 4.91 28.01
C PHE A 91 6.96 4.71 29.15
N TYR A 92 8.08 4.08 28.82
CA TYR A 92 9.25 4.02 29.70
C TYR A 92 10.30 4.97 29.14
N TYR A 93 10.98 5.69 29.99
CA TYR A 93 12.24 6.35 29.66
C TYR A 93 13.42 5.56 30.22
N ILE A 94 14.53 5.60 29.52
CA ILE A 94 15.74 4.84 29.88
C ILE A 94 16.78 5.82 30.36
N GLU A 95 17.27 5.58 31.58
CA GLU A 95 18.37 6.34 32.16
C GLU A 95 19.38 5.39 32.81
N LYS A 96 20.66 5.53 32.42
CA LYS A 96 21.76 4.68 32.95
C LYS A 96 21.47 3.17 32.82
N ASN A 97 20.83 2.75 31.74
CA ASN A 97 20.38 1.38 31.45
C ASN A 97 19.26 0.86 32.39
N GLU A 98 18.60 1.73 33.13
CA GLU A 98 17.39 1.39 33.89
C GLU A 98 16.15 1.99 33.24
N GLU A 99 15.03 1.26 33.31
CA GLU A 99 13.76 1.62 32.70
C GLU A 99 12.79 2.16 33.76
N TYR A 100 12.28 3.36 33.51
CA TYR A 100 11.33 4.02 34.41
C TYR A 100 10.03 4.31 33.70
N LYS A 101 8.93 3.78 34.23
CA LYS A 101 7.59 3.99 33.63
C LYS A 101 7.08 5.39 33.95
N THR A 102 6.52 6.05 32.92
CA THR A 102 5.82 7.32 33.09
C THR A 102 4.64 7.41 32.12
N VAL A 103 3.83 8.44 32.30
CA VAL A 103 2.65 8.69 31.45
C VAL A 103 2.65 10.15 31.02
N ALA A 104 2.56 10.39 29.73
CA ALA A 104 2.17 11.70 29.23
C ALA A 104 0.65 11.82 29.30
N LYS A 105 0.17 12.85 29.97
CA LYS A 105 -1.25 13.16 30.10
C LYS A 105 -1.49 14.67 29.89
N ASP A 106 -2.48 14.98 29.09
CA ASP A 106 -2.84 16.37 28.77
C ASP A 106 -1.64 17.23 28.30
N GLY A 107 -0.80 16.61 27.45
CA GLY A 107 0.40 17.22 26.89
C GLY A 107 1.59 17.30 27.82
N ARG A 108 1.62 16.64 28.99
CA ARG A 108 2.71 16.72 29.97
C ARG A 108 3.17 15.37 30.45
N ALA A 109 4.49 15.21 30.55
CA ALA A 109 5.12 14.06 31.16
C ALA A 109 6.19 14.53 32.15
N ILE A 110 6.38 13.79 33.23
CA ILE A 110 7.42 14.03 34.25
C ILE A 110 8.34 12.83 34.27
N CYS A 111 9.64 13.07 34.04
CA CYS A 111 10.67 12.06 34.12
C CYS A 111 11.62 12.39 35.31
N GLN A 112 11.88 11.42 36.16
CA GLN A 112 12.86 11.56 37.23
C GLN A 112 14.22 11.14 36.67
N LEU A 113 15.17 12.07 36.62
CA LEU A 113 16.51 11.85 36.11
C LEU A 113 17.53 12.02 37.23
N THR A 114 18.59 11.20 37.22
CA THR A 114 19.66 11.23 38.23
C THR A 114 20.92 11.84 37.62
N GLY A 115 21.55 12.79 38.35
CA GLY A 115 22.87 13.35 38.02
C GLY A 115 22.91 14.81 37.61
N ALA A 116 24.09 15.41 37.71
CA ALA A 116 24.32 16.86 37.60
C ALA A 116 24.38 17.41 36.18
N SER A 117 24.54 16.56 35.16
CA SER A 117 24.79 16.98 33.79
C SER A 117 23.99 16.17 32.78
N VAL A 118 22.66 16.20 32.90
CA VAL A 118 21.81 15.57 31.87
C VAL A 118 21.71 16.54 30.71
N ASN A 119 22.27 16.12 29.57
CA ASN A 119 22.10 16.85 28.34
C ASN A 119 20.75 16.43 27.74
N TYR A 120 19.71 17.21 28.00
CA TYR A 120 18.33 16.94 27.52
C TYR A 120 18.15 17.18 26.01
N THR A 121 19.14 16.85 25.22
CA THR A 121 19.01 16.94 23.76
C THR A 121 18.26 15.74 23.16
N ASN A 122 18.38 14.59 23.82
CA ASN A 122 17.71 13.36 23.39
C ASN A 122 17.15 12.62 24.60
N LEU A 123 16.01 12.00 24.42
CA LEU A 123 15.36 11.11 25.37
C LEU A 123 15.21 9.73 24.75
N GLU A 124 15.74 8.71 25.38
CA GLU A 124 15.48 7.34 25.00
C GLU A 124 14.18 6.87 25.65
N ILE A 125 13.22 6.47 24.83
CA ILE A 125 11.92 5.99 25.28
C ILE A 125 11.64 4.59 24.76
N LYS A 126 10.87 3.83 25.55
CA LYS A 126 10.36 2.52 25.19
C LYS A 126 8.85 2.52 25.36
N ILE A 127 8.15 2.09 24.34
CA ILE A 127 6.70 1.87 24.33
C ILE A 127 6.48 0.37 24.32
N GLN A 128 5.73 -0.15 25.28
CA GLN A 128 5.52 -1.58 25.43
C GLN A 128 4.06 -1.89 25.69
N TYR A 129 3.54 -2.87 24.93
CA TYR A 129 2.22 -3.44 25.10
C TYR A 129 2.29 -4.96 25.25
N SER A 130 1.52 -5.50 26.19
CA SER A 130 1.38 -6.94 26.38
C SER A 130 -0.06 -7.34 26.07
N PHE A 131 -0.22 -8.38 25.28
CA PHE A 131 -1.48 -8.96 24.88
C PHE A 131 -1.52 -10.41 25.30
N SER A 132 -2.62 -10.85 25.87
CA SER A 132 -2.84 -12.25 26.24
C SER A 132 -4.01 -12.80 25.46
N SER A 133 -3.84 -13.99 24.86
CA SER A 133 -4.90 -14.83 24.33
C SER A 133 -4.96 -16.12 25.14
N GLU A 134 -5.99 -16.93 24.93
CA GLU A 134 -6.13 -18.24 25.61
C GLU A 134 -4.93 -19.19 25.37
N ARG A 135 -4.10 -18.94 24.36
CA ARG A 135 -3.00 -19.81 23.95
C ARG A 135 -1.61 -19.17 23.95
N SER A 136 -1.52 -17.84 24.02
CA SER A 136 -0.25 -17.14 23.87
C SER A 136 -0.25 -15.78 24.55
N GLN A 137 0.90 -15.38 25.05
CA GLN A 137 1.16 -14.03 25.52
C GLN A 137 2.12 -13.35 24.54
N TYR A 138 1.74 -12.17 24.04
CA TYR A 138 2.54 -11.38 23.12
C TYR A 138 2.97 -10.10 23.81
N THR A 139 4.25 -9.74 23.68
CA THR A 139 4.77 -8.46 24.12
C THR A 139 5.43 -7.78 22.92
N ILE A 140 4.96 -6.58 22.58
CA ILE A 140 5.52 -5.74 21.54
C ILE A 140 6.24 -4.58 22.20
N VAL A 141 7.48 -4.33 21.77
CA VAL A 141 8.37 -3.31 22.32
C VAL A 141 8.93 -2.47 21.17
N ASP A 142 8.71 -1.15 21.24
CA ASP A 142 9.38 -0.17 20.38
C ASP A 142 10.29 0.70 21.22
N GLN A 143 11.59 0.71 20.89
CA GLN A 143 12.62 1.53 21.53
C GLN A 143 13.04 2.64 20.59
N LEU A 144 12.98 3.87 21.05
CA LEU A 144 13.09 5.05 20.22
C LEU A 144 13.98 6.11 20.89
N TRP A 145 14.82 6.76 20.09
CA TRP A 145 15.49 7.98 20.48
C TRP A 145 14.70 9.19 19.99
N ARG A 146 14.37 10.12 20.89
CA ARG A 146 13.63 11.33 20.55
C ARG A 146 14.43 12.57 20.91
N ALA A 147 14.58 13.46 19.92
CA ALA A 147 15.13 14.79 20.17
C ALA A 147 14.20 15.55 21.11
N VAL A 148 14.80 16.24 22.08
CA VAL A 148 14.08 17.12 23.01
C VAL A 148 14.24 18.54 22.53
N ASN A 149 13.15 19.16 22.10
CA ASN A 149 13.10 20.54 21.66
C ASN A 149 13.08 21.48 22.88
N ARG A 150 13.83 22.57 22.83
CA ARG A 150 13.82 23.61 23.90
C ARG A 150 12.69 24.62 23.74
N LYS A 151 12.09 24.71 22.57
CA LYS A 151 10.95 25.60 22.29
C LYS A 151 10.04 24.92 21.28
N ARG A 152 8.76 25.09 21.46
CA ARG A 152 7.75 24.71 20.46
C ARG A 152 7.78 25.76 19.35
N PHE A 153 7.97 25.32 18.10
CA PHE A 153 7.90 26.20 16.92
C PHE A 153 6.48 26.17 16.36
N PRO A 154 5.76 27.32 16.35
CA PRO A 154 4.50 27.39 15.63
C PRO A 154 4.75 27.27 14.11
N GLU A 155 3.86 26.57 13.39
CA GLU A 155 3.96 26.25 11.94
C GLU A 155 4.29 27.44 11.03
N ASN A 156 3.93 28.65 11.43
CA ASN A 156 4.17 29.85 10.62
C ASN A 156 5.63 30.33 10.59
N GLN A 157 6.47 29.93 11.53
CA GLN A 157 7.90 30.24 11.50
C GLN A 157 8.70 29.29 10.61
N LYS A 158 8.25 28.01 10.45
CA LYS A 158 8.87 27.07 9.51
C LYS A 158 8.91 27.57 8.07
N LYS A 159 7.90 28.35 7.62
CA LYS A 159 7.86 28.88 6.25
C LYS A 159 8.85 30.02 5.97
N ILE A 160 9.31 30.74 6.98
CA ILE A 160 10.20 31.89 6.80
C ILE A 160 11.67 31.45 6.83
N ASP A 161 12.01 30.50 7.66
CA ASP A 161 13.38 29.99 7.81
C ASP A 161 13.76 29.04 6.68
N LEU A 162 12.82 28.27 6.12
CA LEU A 162 13.04 27.37 4.96
C LEU A 162 13.48 28.12 3.67
N LYS A 163 13.24 29.44 3.57
CA LYS A 163 13.74 30.25 2.43
C LYS A 163 15.19 30.65 2.57
N LYS A 164 15.79 30.59 3.75
CA LYS A 164 17.19 30.98 4.00
C LYS A 164 18.17 29.79 4.03
N GLU A 165 17.70 28.58 4.30
CA GLU A 165 18.55 27.39 4.48
C GLU A 165 18.65 26.46 3.25
N ARG A 166 18.20 26.86 2.07
CA ARG A 166 18.39 26.09 0.83
C ARG A 166 19.85 25.92 0.38
N LYS A 167 20.81 26.09 1.29
CA LYS A 167 22.20 25.75 1.07
C LYS A 167 22.69 24.84 2.22
N LYS A 168 22.74 23.54 1.88
CA LYS A 168 23.56 22.49 2.52
C LYS A 168 23.34 22.24 4.01
N GLU A 169 22.63 21.12 4.31
CA GLU A 169 23.16 20.16 5.28
C GLU A 169 22.47 18.83 5.08
N LYS A 170 23.21 17.80 4.68
CA LYS A 170 22.82 16.40 4.78
C LYS A 170 22.71 16.08 6.29
N ILE A 171 21.53 16.17 6.87
CA ILE A 171 21.31 15.64 8.22
C ILE A 171 21.23 14.12 8.04
N LYS A 172 22.33 13.43 8.29
CA LYS A 172 22.32 11.98 8.45
C LYS A 172 21.44 11.68 9.66
N SER A 173 20.32 11.02 9.44
CA SER A 173 19.56 10.35 10.50
C SER A 173 20.49 9.36 11.21
N ASN A 174 20.28 9.13 12.50
CA ASN A 174 21.04 8.11 13.24
C ASN A 174 20.64 6.68 12.81
N ASN A 175 19.59 6.53 12.00
CA ASN A 175 19.16 5.27 11.42
C ASN A 175 19.72 5.17 9.99
N PRO A 176 20.60 4.20 9.68
CA PRO A 176 21.22 4.08 8.36
C PRO A 176 20.20 3.86 7.23
N ASN A 177 18.98 3.45 7.54
CA ASN A 177 17.92 3.16 6.58
C ASN A 177 16.95 4.32 6.38
N GLU A 178 17.12 5.43 7.08
CA GLU A 178 16.23 6.58 7.03
C GLU A 178 16.87 7.72 6.25
N TYR A 179 16.19 8.20 5.21
CA TYR A 179 16.63 9.24 4.29
C TYR A 179 15.65 10.40 4.33
N LYS A 180 16.12 11.57 4.70
CA LYS A 180 15.33 12.80 4.66
C LYS A 180 15.65 13.57 3.40
N ILE A 181 14.65 13.72 2.52
CA ILE A 181 14.78 14.38 1.23
C ILE A 181 13.65 15.41 1.08
N SER A 182 13.98 16.69 1.01
CA SER A 182 13.00 17.78 1.03
C SER A 182 12.06 17.69 2.24
N ASP A 183 10.76 17.65 2.02
CA ASP A 183 9.73 17.53 3.06
C ASP A 183 9.39 16.08 3.41
N TYR A 184 10.03 15.10 2.76
CA TYR A 184 9.75 13.68 2.90
C TYR A 184 10.83 12.94 3.68
N THR A 185 10.42 11.92 4.41
CA THR A 185 11.29 10.96 5.07
C THR A 185 10.99 9.58 4.52
N PHE A 186 12.00 8.93 3.95
CA PHE A 186 11.91 7.56 3.45
C PHE A 186 12.64 6.62 4.40
N PHE A 187 11.98 5.55 4.79
CA PHE A 187 12.59 4.44 5.50
C PHE A 187 12.68 3.23 4.56
N VAL A 188 13.90 2.87 4.17
CA VAL A 188 14.14 1.74 3.25
C VAL A 188 14.20 0.46 4.07
N GLU A 189 13.24 -0.44 3.88
CA GLU A 189 13.14 -1.69 4.66
C GLU A 189 14.16 -2.74 4.22
N ASN A 190 14.72 -2.64 3.01
CA ASN A 190 15.71 -3.55 2.43
C ASN A 190 16.93 -2.82 1.85
N PRO A 191 17.76 -2.17 2.67
CA PRO A 191 18.79 -1.21 2.21
C PRO A 191 19.98 -1.83 1.47
N ASP A 192 20.16 -3.15 1.51
CA ASP A 192 21.44 -3.79 1.17
C ASP A 192 21.72 -3.95 -0.34
N SER A 193 20.92 -3.37 -1.22
CA SER A 193 20.97 -3.80 -2.63
C SER A 193 21.08 -2.72 -3.69
N CYS A 194 21.15 -1.42 -3.35
CA CYS A 194 21.02 -0.39 -4.37
C CYS A 194 22.08 0.71 -4.28
N GLU A 195 23.06 0.71 -5.21
CA GLU A 195 24.09 1.76 -5.30
C GLU A 195 23.50 3.13 -5.66
N ILE A 196 22.36 3.17 -6.37
CA ILE A 196 21.70 4.41 -6.81
C ILE A 196 20.50 4.81 -5.92
N GLN A 197 20.38 4.22 -4.73
CA GLN A 197 19.23 4.40 -3.84
C GLN A 197 18.90 5.87 -3.54
N GLU A 198 19.92 6.70 -3.25
CA GLU A 198 19.69 8.13 -3.00
C GLU A 198 19.08 8.84 -4.22
N ASN A 199 19.48 8.47 -5.43
CA ASN A 199 18.94 9.03 -6.66
C ASN A 199 17.46 8.64 -6.86
N LEU A 200 17.13 7.37 -6.63
CA LEU A 200 15.74 6.89 -6.71
C LEU A 200 14.84 7.62 -5.72
N LEU A 201 15.30 7.79 -4.48
CA LEU A 201 14.57 8.51 -3.45
C LEU A 201 14.41 10.01 -3.78
N GLN A 202 15.44 10.65 -4.35
CA GLN A 202 15.35 12.04 -4.78
C GLN A 202 14.36 12.22 -5.93
N THR A 203 14.39 11.34 -6.92
CA THR A 203 13.44 11.35 -8.04
C THR A 203 12.00 11.10 -7.53
N THR A 204 11.84 10.18 -6.57
CA THR A 204 10.56 9.94 -5.90
C THR A 204 10.05 11.19 -5.19
N ALA A 205 10.89 11.88 -4.42
CA ALA A 205 10.50 13.11 -3.74
C ALA A 205 10.04 14.20 -4.72
N ASN A 206 10.76 14.38 -5.83
CA ASN A 206 10.39 15.32 -6.88
C ASN A 206 9.02 14.97 -7.52
N LEU A 207 8.74 13.66 -7.71
CA LEU A 207 7.44 13.22 -8.22
C LEU A 207 6.31 13.45 -7.22
N LEU A 208 6.54 13.21 -5.92
CA LEU A 208 5.56 13.50 -4.88
C LEU A 208 5.24 15.00 -4.81
N ASP A 209 6.25 15.87 -4.90
CA ASP A 209 6.05 17.32 -5.00
C ASP A 209 5.22 17.70 -6.22
N ALA A 210 5.49 17.06 -7.36
CA ALA A 210 4.76 17.30 -8.60
C ALA A 210 3.30 16.82 -8.53
N LEU A 211 3.03 15.67 -7.93
CA LEU A 211 1.67 15.16 -7.68
C LEU A 211 0.92 16.10 -6.73
N SER A 212 1.57 16.58 -5.66
CA SER A 212 0.97 17.51 -4.70
C SER A 212 0.65 18.86 -5.32
N SER A 213 1.59 19.42 -6.09
CA SER A 213 1.44 20.73 -6.75
C SER A 213 0.66 20.66 -8.07
N LYS A 214 0.44 19.46 -8.60
CA LYS A 214 -0.10 19.20 -9.95
C LYS A 214 0.71 19.87 -11.07
N LYS A 215 2.03 19.98 -10.87
CA LYS A 215 2.98 20.60 -11.83
C LYS A 215 4.15 19.66 -12.08
N PHE A 216 4.31 19.20 -13.31
CA PHE A 216 5.32 18.21 -13.71
C PHE A 216 6.51 18.80 -14.49
N SER A 217 6.76 20.10 -14.38
CA SER A 217 7.84 20.78 -15.12
C SER A 217 9.25 20.34 -14.72
N ASN A 218 9.43 19.83 -13.50
CA ASN A 218 10.72 19.51 -12.90
C ASN A 218 11.06 18.02 -12.94
N ILE A 219 10.24 17.20 -13.63
CA ILE A 219 10.46 15.76 -13.74
C ILE A 219 10.96 15.50 -15.17
N GLU A 220 12.09 14.81 -15.27
CA GLU A 220 12.51 14.24 -16.55
C GLU A 220 11.55 13.13 -16.96
N LYS A 221 10.88 13.29 -18.09
CA LYS A 221 9.79 12.43 -18.52
C LYS A 221 9.70 12.38 -20.04
N ASN A 222 9.30 11.22 -20.54
CA ASN A 222 8.85 11.10 -21.92
C ASN A 222 7.34 11.48 -22.04
N LYS A 223 6.86 11.61 -23.26
CA LYS A 223 5.48 12.01 -23.55
C LYS A 223 4.45 11.00 -23.00
N SER A 224 4.71 9.71 -23.13
CA SER A 224 3.82 8.64 -22.66
C SER A 224 3.65 8.67 -21.13
N PHE A 225 4.75 8.87 -20.41
CA PHE A 225 4.71 9.00 -18.94
C PHE A 225 3.94 10.24 -18.49
N GLU A 226 4.08 11.37 -19.20
CA GLU A 226 3.31 12.58 -18.92
C GLU A 226 1.81 12.39 -19.13
N GLU A 227 1.40 11.71 -20.20
CA GLU A 227 0.01 11.36 -20.47
C GLU A 227 -0.57 10.47 -19.35
N LYS A 228 0.22 9.49 -18.89
CA LYS A 228 -0.16 8.61 -17.76
C LYS A 228 -0.34 9.38 -16.46
N LEU A 229 0.58 10.27 -16.11
CA LEU A 229 0.45 11.14 -14.93
C LEU A 229 -0.79 12.02 -14.99
N ASN A 230 -1.06 12.63 -16.13
CA ASN A 230 -2.27 13.43 -16.34
C ASN A 230 -3.53 12.59 -16.18
N SER A 231 -3.53 11.34 -16.64
CA SER A 231 -4.64 10.41 -16.47
C SER A 231 -4.85 10.03 -15.01
N ILE A 232 -3.76 9.79 -14.25
CA ILE A 232 -3.83 9.55 -12.81
C ILE A 232 -4.46 10.75 -12.08
N LEU A 233 -4.00 11.98 -12.37
CA LEU A 233 -4.58 13.19 -11.77
C LEU A 233 -6.06 13.35 -12.09
N LYS A 234 -6.43 13.05 -13.32
CA LYS A 234 -7.80 13.24 -13.84
C LYS A 234 -8.79 12.23 -13.26
N TYR A 235 -8.40 10.96 -13.17
CA TYR A 235 -9.33 9.86 -12.88
C TYR A 235 -9.24 9.31 -11.47
N ASN A 236 -8.10 9.51 -10.78
CA ASN A 236 -7.91 8.97 -9.43
C ASN A 236 -7.92 10.08 -8.37
N HIS A 237 -7.85 11.34 -8.76
CA HIS A 237 -7.84 12.50 -7.85
C HIS A 237 -6.88 12.30 -6.66
N PRO A 238 -5.59 12.03 -6.92
CA PRO A 238 -4.63 11.63 -5.90
C PRO A 238 -4.35 12.78 -4.93
N GLN A 239 -4.17 12.43 -3.65
CA GLN A 239 -3.75 13.33 -2.58
C GLN A 239 -2.67 12.65 -1.75
N LEU A 240 -1.62 13.38 -1.42
CA LEU A 240 -0.59 12.93 -0.49
C LEU A 240 -1.01 13.36 0.91
N ILE A 241 -1.05 12.40 1.83
CA ILE A 241 -1.47 12.64 3.22
C ILE A 241 -0.33 12.48 4.22
N ASP A 242 0.77 11.84 3.81
CA ASP A 242 1.92 11.55 4.63
C ASP A 242 3.19 12.23 4.09
N THR A 243 4.16 12.40 4.95
CA THR A 243 5.53 12.82 4.62
C THR A 243 6.57 11.76 5.00
N TYR A 244 6.12 10.65 5.61
CA TYR A 244 6.96 9.52 6.00
C TYR A 244 6.53 8.27 5.23
N TYR A 245 7.48 7.67 4.50
CA TYR A 245 7.24 6.57 3.59
C TYR A 245 8.15 5.38 3.90
N PRO A 246 7.61 4.28 4.48
CA PRO A 246 8.31 3.01 4.52
C PRO A 246 8.29 2.38 3.13
N VAL A 247 9.45 2.33 2.47
CA VAL A 247 9.58 1.89 1.09
C VAL A 247 10.42 0.63 0.96
N ILE A 248 10.18 -0.12 -0.11
CA ILE A 248 11.00 -1.22 -0.55
C ILE A 248 11.57 -0.85 -1.91
N ILE A 249 12.88 -1.04 -2.10
CA ILE A 249 13.56 -0.85 -3.38
C ILE A 249 14.03 -2.21 -3.87
N ASN A 250 13.57 -2.64 -5.03
CA ASN A 250 13.91 -3.93 -5.61
C ASN A 250 14.56 -3.76 -6.97
N LYS A 251 15.53 -4.61 -7.28
CA LYS A 251 16.04 -4.75 -8.63
C LYS A 251 15.06 -5.60 -9.46
N THR A 252 14.73 -5.11 -10.66
CA THR A 252 13.92 -5.79 -11.66
C THR A 252 14.77 -6.15 -12.88
N TYR A 253 14.19 -6.76 -13.88
CA TYR A 253 14.86 -7.02 -15.14
C TYR A 253 15.04 -5.76 -16.01
N GLU A 254 14.21 -4.72 -15.79
CA GLU A 254 14.25 -3.44 -16.51
C GLU A 254 15.06 -2.35 -15.76
N GLY A 255 15.46 -2.59 -14.52
CA GLY A 255 16.12 -1.60 -13.67
C GLY A 255 15.70 -1.74 -12.22
N TRP A 256 14.99 -0.74 -11.69
CA TRP A 256 14.62 -0.68 -10.28
C TRP A 256 13.14 -0.39 -10.10
N GLU A 257 12.56 -0.84 -9.01
CA GLU A 257 11.23 -0.43 -8.57
C GLU A 257 11.26 0.05 -7.11
N LEU A 258 10.56 1.13 -6.83
CA LEU A 258 10.31 1.62 -5.49
C LEU A 258 8.81 1.46 -5.19
N ARG A 259 8.51 0.74 -4.12
CA ARG A 259 7.15 0.33 -3.76
C ARG A 259 6.70 0.95 -2.43
N ARG A 260 5.38 0.92 -2.18
CA ARG A 260 4.71 1.31 -0.93
C ARG A 260 4.58 2.81 -0.70
N ILE A 261 4.41 3.59 -1.74
CA ILE A 261 4.04 4.99 -1.61
C ILE A 261 2.50 5.11 -1.49
N PRO A 262 1.94 5.40 -0.31
CA PRO A 262 0.50 5.54 -0.14
C PRO A 262 0.01 6.83 -0.79
N ILE A 263 -0.94 6.71 -1.69
CA ILE A 263 -1.64 7.81 -2.35
C ILE A 263 -3.13 7.67 -2.06
N TYR A 264 -3.72 8.72 -1.50
CA TYR A 264 -5.14 8.76 -1.25
C TYR A 264 -5.89 9.12 -2.53
N CYS A 265 -6.71 8.20 -3.03
CA CYS A 265 -7.48 8.35 -4.24
C CYS A 265 -8.96 8.57 -3.92
N ASN A 266 -9.60 9.48 -4.65
CA ASN A 266 -11.00 9.81 -4.46
C ASN A 266 -11.81 9.53 -5.74
N TYR A 267 -12.91 8.80 -5.59
CA TYR A 267 -13.85 8.44 -6.66
C TYR A 267 -15.24 8.98 -6.31
N PRO A 268 -15.53 10.27 -6.59
CA PRO A 268 -16.72 10.94 -6.08
C PRO A 268 -18.03 10.30 -6.52
N SER A 269 -18.15 9.89 -7.80
CA SER A 269 -19.37 9.27 -8.33
C SER A 269 -19.68 7.89 -7.71
N LEU A 270 -18.68 7.26 -7.10
CA LEU A 270 -18.80 5.99 -6.39
C LEU A 270 -18.99 6.16 -4.89
N ASN A 271 -18.93 7.41 -4.39
CA ASN A 271 -18.83 7.72 -2.97
C ASN A 271 -17.75 6.86 -2.29
N LYS A 272 -16.58 6.74 -2.95
CA LYS A 272 -15.49 5.88 -2.52
C LYS A 272 -14.20 6.65 -2.43
N GLN A 273 -13.52 6.44 -1.32
CA GLN A 273 -12.16 6.90 -1.07
C GLN A 273 -11.32 5.69 -0.68
N THR A 274 -10.10 5.61 -1.21
CA THR A 274 -9.21 4.48 -0.93
C THR A 274 -7.77 4.94 -0.95
N THR A 275 -6.93 4.29 -0.15
CA THR A 275 -5.48 4.43 -0.25
C THR A 275 -4.98 3.43 -1.27
N GLU A 276 -4.40 3.94 -2.35
CA GLU A 276 -3.67 3.16 -3.34
C GLU A 276 -2.18 3.24 -3.03
N TYR A 277 -1.45 2.15 -3.28
CA TYR A 277 -0.01 2.15 -3.08
C TYR A 277 0.68 2.24 -4.43
N ALA A 278 1.33 3.38 -4.69
CA ALA A 278 2.07 3.58 -5.92
C ALA A 278 3.39 2.80 -5.92
N ILE A 279 3.73 2.36 -7.12
CA ILE A 279 5.01 1.76 -7.49
C ILE A 279 5.61 2.67 -8.53
N PHE A 280 6.86 3.04 -8.33
CA PHE A 280 7.64 3.81 -9.28
C PHE A 280 8.69 2.91 -9.90
N ASP A 281 8.65 2.77 -11.21
CA ASP A 281 9.58 1.99 -11.99
C ASP A 281 10.66 2.90 -12.58
N PHE A 282 11.92 2.48 -12.47
CA PHE A 282 13.10 3.19 -12.95
C PHE A 282 13.94 2.27 -13.82
N ASP A 283 14.63 2.84 -14.79
CA ASP A 283 15.65 2.13 -15.55
C ASP A 283 16.92 1.84 -14.70
N GLU A 284 17.94 1.26 -15.31
CA GLU A 284 19.19 0.91 -14.61
C GLU A 284 19.94 2.15 -14.11
N GLU A 285 19.80 3.29 -14.78
CA GLU A 285 20.40 4.58 -14.45
C GLU A 285 19.60 5.36 -13.38
N GLY A 286 18.41 4.90 -13.04
CA GLY A 286 17.53 5.53 -12.05
C GLY A 286 16.63 6.63 -12.63
N ILE A 287 16.41 6.62 -13.94
CA ILE A 287 15.43 7.48 -14.61
C ILE A 287 14.04 6.85 -14.45
N LEU A 288 13.07 7.65 -14.04
CA LEU A 288 11.70 7.21 -13.85
C LEU A 288 11.03 6.87 -15.20
N ILE A 289 10.60 5.63 -15.37
CA ILE A 289 10.01 5.12 -16.62
C ILE A 289 8.51 4.85 -16.51
N ASP A 290 8.00 4.46 -15.34
CA ASP A 290 6.58 4.15 -15.18
C ASP A 290 6.08 4.38 -13.74
N ILE A 291 4.74 4.48 -13.60
CA ILE A 291 4.04 4.52 -12.33
C ILE A 291 2.81 3.61 -12.39
N ASN A 292 2.70 2.72 -11.41
CA ASN A 292 1.57 1.80 -11.30
C ASN A 292 0.99 1.79 -9.89
N PHE A 293 -0.21 1.24 -9.72
CA PHE A 293 -0.80 0.96 -8.42
C PHE A 293 -0.65 -0.51 -8.07
N SER A 294 -0.10 -0.78 -6.91
CA SER A 294 0.12 -2.12 -6.38
C SER A 294 -1.19 -2.90 -6.28
N VAL A 295 -1.13 -4.18 -6.57
CA VAL A 295 -2.24 -5.11 -6.28
C VAL A 295 -2.15 -5.60 -4.85
N PHE A 296 -1.04 -6.22 -4.47
CA PHE A 296 -0.79 -6.77 -3.13
C PHE A 296 0.69 -6.76 -2.79
N ASP A 297 1.05 -6.14 -1.70
CA ASP A 297 2.41 -6.18 -1.21
C ASP A 297 2.85 -7.60 -0.76
N GLN A 298 1.94 -8.35 -0.16
CA GLN A 298 2.19 -9.72 0.27
C GLN A 298 2.40 -10.69 -0.90
N LEU A 299 1.77 -10.48 -2.05
CA LEU A 299 2.04 -11.26 -3.26
C LEU A 299 3.52 -11.19 -3.64
N TYR A 300 4.05 -9.98 -3.59
CA TYR A 300 5.45 -9.77 -3.91
C TYR A 300 6.35 -10.55 -2.93
N LYS A 301 6.03 -10.52 -1.64
CA LYS A 301 6.73 -11.30 -0.63
C LYS A 301 6.65 -12.79 -0.91
N THR A 302 5.44 -13.31 -1.07
CA THR A 302 5.21 -14.76 -1.23
C THR A 302 5.77 -15.31 -2.54
N TYR A 303 5.52 -14.63 -3.66
CA TYR A 303 5.88 -15.16 -4.96
C TYR A 303 7.27 -14.77 -5.44
N VAL A 304 7.83 -13.67 -4.93
CA VAL A 304 9.14 -13.16 -5.35
C VAL A 304 10.20 -13.40 -4.28
N PHE A 305 10.01 -12.95 -3.04
CA PHE A 305 11.06 -13.06 -2.02
C PHE A 305 11.23 -14.46 -1.45
N GLU A 306 10.13 -15.17 -1.21
CA GLU A 306 10.16 -16.52 -0.63
C GLU A 306 10.43 -17.63 -1.65
N ASN A 307 10.49 -17.29 -2.94
CA ASN A 307 10.76 -18.27 -4.00
C ASN A 307 12.26 -18.53 -4.16
N SER A 308 12.68 -19.78 -3.98
CA SER A 308 14.07 -20.21 -4.11
C SER A 308 14.53 -20.45 -5.56
N ASN A 309 13.59 -20.64 -6.50
CA ASN A 309 13.91 -20.82 -7.91
C ASN A 309 14.06 -19.46 -8.62
N LYS A 310 15.27 -19.15 -9.10
CA LYS A 310 15.59 -17.84 -9.68
C LYS A 310 14.77 -17.51 -10.93
N GLU A 311 14.59 -18.48 -11.85
CA GLU A 311 13.82 -18.28 -13.08
C GLU A 311 12.33 -18.08 -12.78
N ASP A 312 11.74 -18.94 -11.96
CA ASP A 312 10.34 -18.85 -11.56
C ASP A 312 10.06 -17.56 -10.76
N LYS A 313 11.02 -17.13 -9.93
CA LYS A 313 10.99 -15.84 -9.24
C LYS A 313 10.89 -14.67 -10.22
N GLN A 314 11.73 -14.66 -11.25
CA GLN A 314 11.75 -13.59 -12.26
C GLN A 314 10.43 -13.56 -13.05
N HIS A 315 9.93 -14.71 -13.51
CA HIS A 315 8.64 -14.77 -14.20
C HIS A 315 7.48 -14.29 -13.31
N LYS A 316 7.45 -14.68 -12.04
CA LYS A 316 6.43 -14.22 -11.10
C LYS A 316 6.52 -12.72 -10.80
N GLN A 317 7.72 -12.15 -10.73
CA GLN A 317 7.92 -10.70 -10.63
C GLN A 317 7.32 -9.98 -11.85
N ILE A 318 7.61 -10.46 -13.05
CA ILE A 318 7.05 -9.91 -14.29
C ILE A 318 5.52 -10.04 -14.31
N ILE A 319 4.97 -11.20 -13.90
CA ILE A 319 3.51 -11.41 -13.83
C ILE A 319 2.85 -10.41 -12.89
N ILE A 320 3.42 -10.19 -11.69
CA ILE A 320 2.85 -9.24 -10.73
C ILE A 320 2.88 -7.83 -11.31
N LYS A 321 4.02 -7.39 -11.87
CA LYS A 321 4.14 -6.10 -12.54
C LYS A 321 3.12 -5.94 -13.67
N PHE A 322 2.90 -6.98 -14.42
CA PHE A 322 1.93 -7.01 -15.51
C PHE A 322 0.49 -6.84 -15.01
N ILE A 323 0.11 -7.51 -13.92
CA ILE A 323 -1.23 -7.37 -13.31
C ILE A 323 -1.40 -5.94 -12.74
N GLU A 324 -0.36 -5.36 -12.15
CA GLU A 324 -0.36 -4.00 -11.64
C GLU A 324 -0.53 -2.98 -12.77
N LYS A 325 0.14 -3.18 -13.89
CA LYS A 325 -0.02 -2.39 -15.13
C LYS A 325 -1.45 -2.53 -15.69
N TYR A 326 -1.97 -3.76 -15.77
CA TYR A 326 -3.35 -4.03 -16.17
C TYR A 326 -4.36 -3.29 -15.28
N ARG A 327 -4.23 -3.41 -13.95
CA ARG A 327 -5.10 -2.73 -12.99
C ARG A 327 -5.05 -1.21 -13.16
N THR A 328 -3.85 -0.66 -13.23
CA THR A 328 -3.61 0.78 -13.38
C THR A 328 -4.20 1.31 -14.67
N ALA A 329 -4.07 0.57 -15.78
CA ALA A 329 -4.68 0.95 -17.06
C ALA A 329 -6.21 1.05 -16.97
N PHE A 330 -6.88 0.17 -16.25
CA PHE A 330 -8.31 0.27 -15.99
C PHE A 330 -8.69 1.48 -15.15
N LEU A 331 -7.96 1.75 -14.05
CA LEU A 331 -8.19 2.90 -13.19
C LEU A 331 -8.00 4.22 -13.95
N ASN A 332 -7.04 4.27 -14.85
CA ASN A 332 -6.70 5.44 -15.67
C ASN A 332 -7.46 5.52 -17.01
N ARG A 333 -8.24 4.49 -17.35
CA ARG A 333 -8.92 4.35 -18.64
C ARG A 333 -7.97 4.34 -19.84
N ASP A 334 -6.80 3.82 -19.63
CA ASP A 334 -5.74 3.72 -20.63
C ASP A 334 -5.97 2.50 -21.53
N ILE A 335 -6.66 2.75 -22.63
CA ILE A 335 -7.00 1.70 -23.59
C ILE A 335 -5.79 1.25 -24.40
N GLU A 336 -4.81 2.12 -24.59
CA GLU A 336 -3.59 1.82 -25.35
C GLU A 336 -2.74 0.82 -24.57
N THR A 337 -2.53 1.05 -23.27
CA THR A 337 -1.87 0.05 -22.41
C THR A 337 -2.63 -1.27 -22.39
N ILE A 338 -3.99 -1.25 -22.32
CA ILE A 338 -4.77 -2.50 -22.36
C ILE A 338 -4.57 -3.22 -23.71
N GLU A 339 -4.47 -2.50 -24.81
CA GLU A 339 -4.23 -3.08 -26.12
C GLU A 339 -2.86 -3.77 -26.21
N THR A 340 -1.80 -3.18 -25.66
CA THR A 340 -0.44 -3.73 -25.71
C THR A 340 -0.24 -4.99 -24.88
N ILE A 341 -1.01 -5.17 -23.80
CA ILE A 341 -0.85 -6.32 -22.89
C ILE A 341 -1.58 -7.59 -23.36
N PHE A 342 -2.42 -7.52 -24.40
CA PHE A 342 -3.10 -8.68 -24.97
C PHE A 342 -2.45 -9.11 -26.30
N ALA A 343 -2.23 -10.42 -26.46
CA ALA A 343 -1.87 -10.98 -27.75
C ALA A 343 -2.96 -10.70 -28.80
N ASP A 344 -2.60 -10.63 -30.07
CA ASP A 344 -3.57 -10.32 -31.13
C ASP A 344 -4.63 -11.41 -31.28
N GLU A 345 -4.25 -12.67 -31.08
CA GLU A 345 -5.12 -13.85 -31.06
C GLU A 345 -5.78 -14.10 -29.69
N ALA A 346 -5.67 -13.20 -28.74
CA ALA A 346 -6.20 -13.39 -27.39
C ALA A 346 -7.70 -13.75 -27.40
N VAL A 347 -8.03 -14.76 -26.61
CA VAL A 347 -9.40 -15.22 -26.37
C VAL A 347 -9.94 -14.61 -25.09
N ILE A 348 -10.99 -13.80 -25.22
CA ILE A 348 -11.66 -13.19 -24.07
C ILE A 348 -13.01 -13.86 -23.86
N ILE A 349 -13.23 -14.38 -22.65
CA ILE A 349 -14.46 -15.07 -22.22
C ILE A 349 -15.10 -14.24 -21.12
N VAL A 350 -16.38 -13.93 -21.27
CA VAL A 350 -17.14 -13.18 -20.24
C VAL A 350 -18.41 -13.94 -19.93
N GLY A 351 -18.56 -14.38 -18.69
CA GLY A 351 -19.79 -14.97 -18.17
C GLY A 351 -20.85 -13.89 -17.91
N LYS A 352 -22.10 -14.15 -18.31
CA LYS A 352 -23.26 -13.35 -17.94
C LYS A 352 -24.31 -14.23 -17.32
N ILE A 353 -24.85 -13.81 -16.18
CA ILE A 353 -26.00 -14.44 -15.56
C ILE A 353 -27.21 -14.21 -16.47
N LYS A 354 -27.86 -15.27 -16.90
CA LYS A 354 -29.17 -15.16 -17.59
C LYS A 354 -30.17 -14.67 -16.54
N LYS A 355 -30.75 -13.48 -16.76
CA LYS A 355 -31.93 -13.08 -15.97
C LYS A 355 -33.04 -14.06 -16.32
N ALA A 356 -33.58 -14.74 -15.31
CA ALA A 356 -34.79 -15.52 -15.47
C ALA A 356 -35.84 -14.61 -16.11
N GLU A 357 -36.31 -14.95 -17.32
CA GLU A 357 -37.49 -14.29 -17.87
C GLU A 357 -38.60 -14.39 -16.80
N LYS A 358 -39.22 -13.25 -16.49
CA LYS A 358 -40.42 -13.24 -15.62
C LYS A 358 -41.45 -14.12 -16.30
N GLN A 359 -41.44 -15.42 -15.99
CA GLN A 359 -42.55 -16.28 -16.34
C GLN A 359 -43.78 -15.76 -15.61
N MET A 360 -44.81 -15.46 -16.38
CA MET A 360 -46.14 -15.17 -15.88
C MET A 360 -46.53 -16.25 -14.87
N LYS A 361 -47.15 -15.80 -13.77
CA LYS A 361 -47.62 -16.62 -12.67
C LYS A 361 -48.57 -17.70 -13.19
N ASP A 362 -48.06 -18.90 -13.39
CA ASP A 362 -48.90 -20.10 -13.39
C ASP A 362 -48.65 -20.86 -12.11
N TYR A 363 -49.68 -20.89 -11.28
CA TYR A 363 -49.70 -21.58 -10.02
C TYR A 363 -49.86 -23.08 -10.25
N GLN A 364 -48.86 -23.77 -10.76
CA GLN A 364 -48.76 -25.23 -10.64
C GLN A 364 -47.37 -25.72 -11.03
N TYR A 365 -46.74 -26.42 -10.12
CA TYR A 365 -45.43 -27.02 -10.08
C TYR A 365 -44.37 -26.23 -9.29
N GLN A 366 -44.29 -26.56 -8.01
CA GLN A 366 -43.02 -26.46 -7.31
C GLN A 366 -42.05 -27.43 -7.95
N LYS A 367 -41.37 -26.98 -9.00
CA LYS A 367 -40.11 -27.54 -9.40
C LYS A 367 -39.15 -27.21 -8.29
N ILE A 368 -38.59 -28.22 -7.67
CA ILE A 368 -37.34 -28.08 -6.89
C ILE A 368 -36.29 -27.64 -7.91
N ASN A 369 -36.24 -26.35 -8.14
CA ASN A 369 -35.19 -25.76 -8.95
C ASN A 369 -33.91 -25.87 -8.16
N ASN A 370 -32.96 -26.60 -8.67
CA ASN A 370 -31.57 -26.29 -8.40
C ASN A 370 -31.38 -24.80 -8.64
N ASP A 371 -31.23 -24.01 -7.57
CA ASP A 371 -30.99 -22.55 -7.60
C ASP A 371 -29.62 -22.22 -8.18
N GLN A 372 -29.37 -22.63 -9.42
CA GLN A 372 -28.12 -22.30 -10.10
C GLN A 372 -28.42 -21.26 -11.18
N PRO A 373 -27.75 -20.11 -11.11
CA PRO A 373 -27.83 -19.15 -12.20
C PRO A 373 -27.26 -19.78 -13.47
N ASP A 374 -28.06 -19.76 -14.55
CA ASP A 374 -27.59 -20.17 -15.87
C ASP A 374 -26.65 -19.09 -16.40
N ILE A 375 -25.35 -19.41 -16.52
CA ILE A 375 -24.31 -18.50 -16.98
C ILE A 375 -24.14 -18.68 -18.49
N ASN A 376 -24.32 -17.60 -19.25
CA ASN A 376 -24.03 -17.56 -20.68
C ASN A 376 -22.60 -17.01 -20.89
N TYR A 377 -21.73 -17.79 -21.49
CA TYR A 377 -20.36 -17.39 -21.82
C TYR A 377 -20.30 -16.77 -23.21
N ILE A 378 -19.83 -15.53 -23.26
CA ILE A 378 -19.62 -14.79 -24.51
C ILE A 378 -18.12 -14.80 -24.80
N LYS A 379 -17.75 -15.37 -25.94
CA LYS A 379 -16.37 -15.33 -26.45
C LYS A 379 -16.20 -14.12 -27.35
N MET A 380 -15.11 -13.39 -27.16
CA MET A 380 -14.77 -12.18 -27.92
C MET A 380 -13.32 -12.25 -28.39
N THR A 381 -13.04 -11.60 -29.49
CA THR A 381 -11.67 -11.29 -29.94
C THR A 381 -11.14 -10.06 -29.18
N LYS A 382 -9.81 -9.85 -29.21
CA LYS A 382 -9.14 -8.64 -28.67
C LYS A 382 -9.85 -7.36 -29.17
N GLY A 383 -10.06 -7.21 -30.46
CA GLY A 383 -10.69 -6.02 -31.05
C GLY A 383 -12.12 -5.77 -30.53
N GLN A 384 -12.93 -6.83 -30.43
CA GLN A 384 -14.28 -6.72 -29.85
C GLN A 384 -14.25 -6.30 -28.39
N TYR A 385 -13.32 -6.83 -27.61
CA TYR A 385 -13.14 -6.49 -26.21
C TYR A 385 -12.69 -5.03 -26.05
N LEU A 386 -11.69 -4.59 -26.79
CA LEU A 386 -11.19 -3.20 -26.75
C LEU A 386 -12.29 -2.20 -27.12
N ASN A 387 -13.06 -2.47 -28.17
CA ASN A 387 -14.19 -1.62 -28.56
C ASN A 387 -15.26 -1.53 -27.47
N ARG A 388 -15.49 -2.63 -26.75
CA ARG A 388 -16.38 -2.64 -25.60
C ARG A 388 -15.82 -1.81 -24.45
N GLN A 389 -14.51 -1.95 -24.13
CA GLN A 389 -13.87 -1.17 -23.07
C GLN A 389 -13.83 0.33 -23.41
N LYS A 390 -13.56 0.72 -24.67
CA LYS A 390 -13.64 2.12 -25.11
C LYS A 390 -15.00 2.74 -24.78
N ARG A 391 -16.11 2.02 -25.05
CA ARG A 391 -17.46 2.50 -24.72
C ARG A 391 -17.70 2.58 -23.21
N ILE A 392 -17.20 1.61 -22.45
CA ILE A 392 -17.32 1.64 -20.98
C ILE A 392 -16.57 2.85 -20.42
N PHE A 393 -15.33 3.06 -20.83
CA PHE A 393 -14.48 4.16 -20.38
C PHE A 393 -15.03 5.54 -20.71
N SER A 394 -15.69 5.70 -21.87
CA SER A 394 -16.31 6.97 -22.27
C SER A 394 -17.60 7.28 -21.51
N ASN A 395 -18.33 6.26 -21.01
CA ASN A 395 -19.63 6.42 -20.40
C ASN A 395 -19.61 6.43 -18.86
N GLN A 396 -18.47 6.11 -18.23
CA GLN A 396 -18.36 6.07 -16.78
C GLN A 396 -17.62 7.31 -16.24
N GLN A 397 -18.05 7.86 -15.12
CA GLN A 397 -17.35 8.97 -14.45
C GLN A 397 -16.18 8.47 -13.63
N ASP A 398 -16.39 7.41 -12.86
CA ASP A 398 -15.35 6.78 -12.04
C ASP A 398 -15.36 5.27 -12.27
N ILE A 399 -14.16 4.68 -12.21
CA ILE A 399 -13.95 3.23 -12.24
C ILE A 399 -13.01 2.87 -11.12
N HIS A 400 -13.38 1.87 -10.35
CA HIS A 400 -12.52 1.24 -9.36
C HIS A 400 -12.41 -0.26 -9.64
N LEU A 401 -11.19 -0.76 -9.68
CA LEU A 401 -10.86 -2.16 -9.91
C LEU A 401 -9.99 -2.67 -8.76
N GLY A 402 -10.46 -3.68 -8.06
CA GLY A 402 -9.72 -4.38 -7.02
C GLY A 402 -9.51 -5.84 -7.38
N PHE A 403 -8.40 -6.40 -6.91
CA PHE A 403 -8.10 -7.82 -7.03
C PHE A 403 -7.76 -8.41 -5.67
N ASN A 404 -8.13 -9.65 -5.41
CA ASN A 404 -7.72 -10.41 -4.25
C ASN A 404 -7.64 -11.92 -4.57
N THR A 405 -7.23 -12.73 -3.60
CA THR A 405 -7.20 -14.20 -3.70
C THR A 405 -6.43 -14.69 -4.94
N PHE A 406 -5.14 -14.35 -4.97
CA PHE A 406 -4.30 -14.70 -6.11
C PHE A 406 -3.76 -16.13 -6.03
N LYS A 407 -3.70 -16.76 -7.19
CA LYS A 407 -3.04 -18.05 -7.39
C LYS A 407 -2.29 -18.02 -8.73
N ILE A 408 -0.97 -18.17 -8.69
CA ILE A 408 -0.12 -18.20 -9.87
C ILE A 408 0.43 -19.62 -10.02
N ILE A 409 0.10 -20.29 -11.13
CA ILE A 409 0.48 -21.67 -11.40
C ILE A 409 1.21 -21.72 -12.74
N ARG A 410 2.40 -22.31 -12.77
CA ARG A 410 3.11 -22.68 -14.00
C ARG A 410 2.51 -23.99 -14.55
N LYS A 411 2.27 -24.09 -15.84
CA LYS A 411 1.62 -25.24 -16.47
C LYS A 411 2.45 -26.53 -16.33
N SER A 412 3.74 -26.44 -16.61
CA SER A 412 4.72 -27.51 -16.39
C SER A 412 6.11 -26.93 -16.20
N ARG A 413 7.08 -27.75 -15.78
CA ARG A 413 8.49 -27.30 -15.70
C ARG A 413 9.14 -27.05 -17.06
N GLU A 414 8.56 -27.59 -18.11
CA GLU A 414 9.10 -27.58 -19.47
C GLU A 414 8.53 -26.43 -20.34
N CYS A 415 7.54 -25.71 -19.84
CA CYS A 415 6.95 -24.56 -20.55
C CYS A 415 6.82 -23.34 -19.66
N ASN A 416 6.93 -22.16 -20.27
CA ASN A 416 6.86 -20.86 -19.60
C ASN A 416 5.46 -20.24 -19.66
N ILE A 417 4.42 -21.08 -19.54
CA ILE A 417 3.02 -20.68 -19.55
C ILE A 417 2.50 -20.68 -18.11
N TYR A 418 1.90 -19.54 -17.73
CA TYR A 418 1.34 -19.32 -16.39
C TYR A 418 -0.15 -19.04 -16.44
N GLY A 419 -0.89 -19.70 -15.56
CA GLY A 419 -2.28 -19.37 -15.24
C GLY A 419 -2.34 -18.55 -13.97
N ILE A 420 -3.05 -17.42 -14.03
CA ILE A 420 -3.25 -16.54 -12.91
C ILE A 420 -4.75 -16.47 -12.62
N SER A 421 -5.14 -16.96 -11.46
CA SER A 421 -6.51 -16.92 -10.96
C SER A 421 -6.61 -15.87 -9.86
N MET A 422 -7.63 -15.00 -9.92
CA MET A 422 -7.85 -13.95 -8.92
C MET A 422 -9.33 -13.59 -8.82
N ARG A 423 -9.74 -13.10 -7.67
CA ARG A 423 -11.07 -12.53 -7.49
C ARG A 423 -11.02 -11.06 -7.86
N GLN A 424 -11.85 -10.65 -8.82
CA GLN A 424 -11.96 -9.28 -9.31
C GLN A 424 -13.20 -8.61 -8.71
N GLN A 425 -13.02 -7.42 -8.19
CA GLN A 425 -14.09 -6.50 -7.80
C GLN A 425 -14.05 -5.29 -8.73
N TYR A 426 -15.11 -5.10 -9.50
CA TYR A 426 -15.25 -3.95 -10.39
C TYR A 426 -16.41 -3.08 -9.93
N LYS A 427 -16.18 -1.78 -9.84
CA LYS A 427 -17.21 -0.79 -9.52
C LYS A 427 -17.06 0.41 -10.45
N SER A 428 -18.15 0.82 -11.06
CA SER A 428 -18.25 2.03 -11.86
C SER A 428 -19.56 2.75 -11.60
N THR A 429 -19.74 3.94 -12.17
CA THR A 429 -20.97 4.73 -11.98
C THR A 429 -22.20 3.93 -12.44
N GLY A 430 -23.04 3.51 -11.50
CA GLY A 430 -24.27 2.74 -11.78
C GLY A 430 -24.08 1.25 -12.03
N TYR A 431 -22.85 0.69 -11.90
CA TYR A 431 -22.62 -0.74 -12.06
C TYR A 431 -21.54 -1.25 -11.11
N ALA A 432 -21.80 -2.41 -10.52
CA ALA A 432 -20.79 -3.12 -9.72
C ALA A 432 -20.93 -4.62 -9.98
N ASP A 433 -19.80 -5.31 -10.07
CA ASP A 433 -19.73 -6.76 -10.09
C ASP A 433 -18.52 -7.27 -9.31
N GLU A 434 -18.61 -8.55 -8.97
CA GLU A 434 -17.53 -9.30 -8.36
C GLU A 434 -17.51 -10.69 -8.98
N GLY A 435 -16.32 -11.19 -9.28
CA GLY A 435 -16.20 -12.46 -9.95
C GLY A 435 -14.79 -13.00 -9.98
N HIS A 436 -14.67 -14.16 -10.59
CA HIS A 436 -13.40 -14.84 -10.80
C HIS A 436 -12.79 -14.42 -12.13
N LEU A 437 -11.58 -13.86 -12.09
CA LEU A 437 -10.78 -13.54 -13.25
C LEU A 437 -9.65 -14.56 -13.40
N PHE A 438 -9.58 -15.18 -14.58
CA PHE A 438 -8.46 -16.02 -14.98
C PHE A 438 -7.72 -15.39 -16.14
N LEU A 439 -6.39 -15.33 -16.05
CA LEU A 439 -5.48 -14.91 -17.12
C LEU A 439 -4.51 -16.04 -17.44
N LEU A 440 -4.26 -16.26 -18.74
CA LEU A 440 -3.17 -17.12 -19.20
C LEU A 440 -2.13 -16.23 -19.87
N ILE A 441 -0.90 -16.28 -19.32
CA ILE A 441 0.26 -15.53 -19.81
C ILE A 441 1.29 -16.51 -20.35
N ASP A 442 1.84 -16.23 -21.51
CA ASP A 442 2.90 -16.99 -22.16
C ASP A 442 4.18 -16.15 -22.20
N PHE A 443 5.31 -16.75 -21.81
CA PHE A 443 6.66 -16.15 -21.81
C PHE A 443 7.58 -16.76 -22.88
N GLU A 444 7.03 -17.50 -23.81
CA GLU A 444 7.85 -18.13 -24.85
C GLU A 444 8.23 -17.15 -25.97
N GLU A 445 7.52 -16.04 -26.05
CA GLU A 445 7.88 -14.90 -26.90
C GLU A 445 8.65 -13.84 -26.10
N ASP A 446 9.29 -12.89 -26.79
CA ASP A 446 10.19 -11.89 -26.20
C ASP A 446 9.50 -11.01 -25.14
N GLU A 447 8.17 -10.79 -25.29
CA GLU A 447 7.37 -10.05 -24.30
C GLU A 447 6.17 -10.88 -23.81
N PRO A 448 5.96 -10.98 -22.49
CA PRO A 448 4.81 -11.71 -21.94
C PRO A 448 3.50 -11.00 -22.31
N MET A 449 2.52 -11.77 -22.83
CA MET A 449 1.20 -11.27 -23.21
C MET A 449 0.08 -12.14 -22.65
N ILE A 450 -1.12 -11.55 -22.52
CA ILE A 450 -2.34 -12.29 -22.16
C ILE A 450 -2.91 -12.97 -23.40
N TYR A 451 -2.92 -14.29 -23.42
CA TYR A 451 -3.53 -15.11 -24.47
C TYR A 451 -4.97 -15.52 -24.15
N VAL A 452 -5.29 -15.62 -22.86
CA VAL A 452 -6.66 -15.89 -22.41
C VAL A 452 -7.02 -14.98 -21.26
N ARG A 453 -8.19 -14.37 -21.35
CA ARG A 453 -8.86 -13.69 -20.24
C ARG A 453 -10.23 -14.28 -20.05
N SER A 454 -10.50 -14.91 -18.93
CA SER A 454 -11.83 -15.40 -18.58
C SER A 454 -12.35 -14.70 -17.34
N TRP A 455 -13.57 -14.18 -17.38
CA TRP A 455 -14.26 -13.62 -16.24
C TRP A 455 -15.57 -14.35 -16.01
N GLN A 456 -15.79 -14.80 -14.78
CA GLN A 456 -16.98 -15.51 -14.34
C GLN A 456 -17.60 -14.77 -13.15
N PRO A 457 -18.94 -14.61 -13.08
CA PRO A 457 -19.61 -13.97 -11.96
C PRO A 457 -19.48 -14.83 -10.69
N GLN A 458 -19.68 -14.26 -9.52
CA GLN A 458 -19.44 -14.90 -8.21
C GLN A 458 -20.34 -16.13 -7.93
N GLU A 459 -21.44 -16.31 -8.67
CA GLU A 459 -22.46 -17.31 -8.42
C GLU A 459 -22.19 -18.65 -9.12
N TRP A 460 -21.00 -19.22 -9.00
CA TRP A 460 -20.66 -20.56 -9.54
C TRP A 460 -20.11 -21.51 -8.46
N ARG A 461 -20.02 -22.78 -8.81
CA ARG A 461 -19.34 -23.77 -7.99
C ARG A 461 -17.85 -23.82 -8.34
N ASP A 462 -17.01 -24.22 -7.37
CA ASP A 462 -15.55 -24.35 -7.57
C ASP A 462 -15.17 -25.30 -8.70
N ASP A 463 -15.98 -26.34 -8.95
CA ASP A 463 -15.79 -27.32 -10.04
C ASP A 463 -16.07 -26.74 -11.45
N GLN A 464 -16.66 -25.56 -11.55
CA GLN A 464 -16.95 -24.87 -12.79
C GLN A 464 -16.01 -23.70 -13.10
N LEU A 465 -15.01 -23.48 -12.28
CA LEU A 465 -14.02 -22.43 -12.51
C LEU A 465 -13.19 -22.71 -13.77
N ILE A 466 -13.06 -21.68 -14.61
CA ILE A 466 -12.14 -21.71 -15.74
C ILE A 466 -10.76 -21.42 -15.21
N GLU A 467 -9.90 -22.43 -15.26
CA GLU A 467 -8.51 -22.39 -14.80
C GLU A 467 -7.56 -22.95 -15.85
N LEU A 468 -6.26 -22.97 -15.57
CA LEU A 468 -5.21 -23.41 -16.47
C LEU A 468 -5.44 -24.81 -17.07
N GLY A 469 -6.04 -25.73 -16.31
CA GLY A 469 -6.36 -27.09 -16.74
C GLY A 469 -7.39 -27.17 -17.88
N ASN A 470 -8.19 -26.14 -18.07
CA ASN A 470 -9.20 -26.08 -19.13
C ASN A 470 -8.61 -25.75 -20.52
N PHE A 471 -7.35 -25.31 -20.58
CA PHE A 471 -6.70 -24.88 -21.82
C PHE A 471 -5.66 -25.89 -22.27
N ARG A 472 -5.85 -26.41 -23.50
CA ARG A 472 -4.80 -27.18 -24.19
C ARG A 472 -4.01 -26.19 -25.05
N VAL A 473 -2.74 -26.05 -24.77
CA VAL A 473 -1.82 -25.33 -25.66
C VAL A 473 -1.57 -26.23 -26.86
N LEU A 474 -2.09 -25.83 -28.03
CA LEU A 474 -1.90 -26.56 -29.27
C LEU A 474 -0.46 -26.34 -29.74
N GLY A 475 0.30 -27.41 -29.87
CA GLY A 475 1.66 -27.37 -30.44
C GLY A 475 2.80 -27.80 -29.55
N LYS A 476 2.52 -28.24 -28.30
CA LYS A 476 3.56 -28.79 -27.40
C LYS A 476 3.06 -29.99 -26.64
#